data_023b6bcf983fafc8248c00dac1566c9a
#
_entry.id   023b6bcf983fafc8248c00dac1566c9a
#
_cell.length_a   1.000
_cell.length_b   1.000
_cell.length_c   1.000
_cell.angle_alpha   90.00
_cell.angle_beta   90.00
_cell.angle_gamma   90.00
#
_symmetry.space_group_name_H-M   'P 1'
#
loop_
_entity.id
_entity.type
_entity.pdbx_description
1 polymer ?
#
loop_
_entity_poly.entity_id
_entity_poly.type
_entity_poly.pdbx_seq_one_letter_code
_entity_poly.pdbx_strand_id
1 'polypeptide(L)'
;MKLKNKVLWVFAGGILLVLLLFLEQQFFQTRKKQIAVILSEDAVSDFCAFQEGIYDGAEDCAVSLRIIHTPELSENAWAELLSAQKKQGCDGVLLFCPEQYYTGSEKFYAETLEQCKLPVFSVTYAPAFFHGAYSDGMEQISEILSSQIQETAQGAFEIAADTTQAKSVRIAESVEQCLKQNDAVYDRDTSFENGSKTLLVCGETDDTKAFSRAAAVIQICPEQPDYTLLTSGAVDMIVTENDYGFGYQAIVYLTKRMQRKNVPFSPPELREVTKENLFDAQQDALLFE
;
A
#
# COMPACT_ATOMS: atom_id res chain seq x y z
N MET A 1 -69.22 12.20 -23.53
CA MET A 1 -67.89 12.64 -24.07
C MET A 1 -66.88 13.16 -23.02
N LYS A 2 -67.33 13.74 -21.89
CA LYS A 2 -66.39 14.34 -20.87
C LYS A 2 -65.59 13.31 -20.03
N LEU A 3 -66.06 12.07 -19.88
CA LEU A 3 -65.35 11.06 -19.03
C LEU A 3 -64.15 10.44 -19.75
N LYS A 4 -64.21 10.17 -21.04
CA LYS A 4 -63.10 9.62 -21.84
C LYS A 4 -61.88 10.53 -21.88
N ASN A 5 -62.08 11.85 -21.92
CA ASN A 5 -60.96 12.81 -21.92
C ASN A 5 -60.25 12.87 -20.55
N LYS A 6 -60.98 12.72 -19.43
CA LYS A 6 -60.33 12.70 -18.09
C LYS A 6 -59.45 11.45 -17.90
N VAL A 7 -59.88 10.29 -18.37
CA VAL A 7 -59.10 9.05 -18.32
C VAL A 7 -57.86 9.17 -19.20
N LEU A 8 -57.98 9.80 -20.38
CA LEU A 8 -56.83 10.02 -21.27
C LEU A 8 -55.75 10.93 -20.64
N TRP A 9 -56.14 11.98 -19.92
CA TRP A 9 -55.25 12.88 -19.23
C TRP A 9 -54.55 12.22 -18.03
N VAL A 10 -55.21 11.32 -17.31
CA VAL A 10 -54.58 10.55 -16.22
C VAL A 10 -53.56 9.56 -16.79
N PHE A 11 -53.86 8.89 -17.90
CA PHE A 11 -52.89 8.02 -18.58
C PHE A 11 -51.67 8.80 -19.13
N ALA A 12 -51.91 9.95 -19.76
CA ALA A 12 -50.83 10.80 -20.27
C ALA A 12 -49.96 11.34 -19.16
N GLY A 13 -50.54 11.75 -18.02
CA GLY A 13 -49.80 12.17 -16.82
C GLY A 13 -48.98 11.05 -16.19
N GLY A 14 -49.51 9.82 -16.16
CA GLY A 14 -48.78 8.64 -15.69
C GLY A 14 -47.60 8.29 -16.56
N ILE A 15 -47.77 8.31 -17.89
CA ILE A 15 -46.66 8.09 -18.85
C ILE A 15 -45.57 9.17 -18.72
N LEU A 16 -45.98 10.45 -18.58
CA LEU A 16 -45.04 11.53 -18.39
C LEU A 16 -44.23 11.41 -17.09
N LEU A 17 -44.88 10.99 -16.00
CA LEU A 17 -44.22 10.74 -14.70
C LEU A 17 -43.23 9.60 -14.79
N VAL A 18 -43.58 8.49 -15.46
CA VAL A 18 -42.67 7.36 -15.70
C VAL A 18 -41.51 7.77 -16.57
N LEU A 19 -41.73 8.57 -17.63
CA LEU A 19 -40.68 9.12 -18.48
C LEU A 19 -39.74 10.08 -17.72
N LEU A 20 -40.31 10.93 -16.84
CA LEU A 20 -39.49 11.81 -15.98
C LEU A 20 -38.64 11.02 -14.99
N LEU A 21 -39.20 9.98 -14.35
CA LEU A 21 -38.44 9.09 -13.46
C LEU A 21 -37.34 8.31 -14.22
N PHE A 22 -37.61 7.90 -15.46
CA PHE A 22 -36.62 7.23 -16.31
C PHE A 22 -35.52 8.18 -16.77
N LEU A 23 -35.88 9.43 -17.10
CA LEU A 23 -34.94 10.48 -17.42
C LEU A 23 -34.09 10.87 -16.18
N GLU A 24 -34.72 11.00 -14.99
CA GLU A 24 -33.97 11.18 -13.75
C GLU A 24 -32.99 10.01 -13.51
N GLN A 25 -33.40 8.77 -13.69
CA GLN A 25 -32.52 7.60 -13.54
C GLN A 25 -31.36 7.60 -14.56
N GLN A 26 -31.57 8.07 -15.80
CA GLN A 26 -30.51 8.21 -16.80
C GLN A 26 -29.63 9.45 -16.58
N PHE A 27 -30.19 10.57 -16.13
CA PHE A 27 -29.41 11.78 -15.83
C PHE A 27 -28.68 11.70 -14.49
N PHE A 28 -29.19 10.93 -13.53
CA PHE A 28 -28.55 10.61 -12.26
C PHE A 28 -27.78 9.29 -12.28
N GLN A 29 -27.50 8.69 -13.44
CA GLN A 29 -26.32 7.82 -13.52
C GLN A 29 -25.12 8.70 -13.16
N THR A 30 -24.88 8.80 -11.86
CA THR A 30 -23.73 9.49 -11.29
C THR A 30 -22.51 8.96 -12.05
N ARG A 31 -21.90 9.84 -12.82
CA ARG A 31 -20.65 9.52 -13.53
C ARG A 31 -19.74 8.77 -12.55
N LYS A 32 -19.32 7.57 -12.93
CA LYS A 32 -18.34 6.82 -12.13
C LYS A 32 -17.16 7.76 -11.84
N LYS A 33 -16.81 7.88 -10.58
CA LYS A 33 -15.62 8.63 -10.20
C LYS A 33 -14.40 7.99 -10.81
N GLN A 34 -13.42 8.80 -11.18
CA GLN A 34 -12.21 8.33 -11.83
C GLN A 34 -10.99 8.65 -10.98
N ILE A 35 -10.16 7.64 -10.73
CA ILE A 35 -8.88 7.77 -10.05
C ILE A 35 -7.77 7.60 -11.10
N ALA A 36 -6.85 8.57 -11.17
CA ALA A 36 -5.61 8.41 -11.92
C ALA A 36 -4.60 7.71 -11.02
N VAL A 37 -4.08 6.57 -11.48
CA VAL A 37 -2.99 5.84 -10.84
C VAL A 37 -1.70 6.17 -11.60
N ILE A 38 -0.77 6.82 -10.93
CA ILE A 38 0.47 7.28 -11.52
C ILE A 38 1.60 6.40 -11.00
N LEU A 39 2.28 5.75 -11.92
CA LEU A 39 3.35 4.79 -11.67
C LEU A 39 4.68 5.35 -12.17
N SER A 40 5.75 5.15 -11.43
CA SER A 40 7.11 5.30 -11.97
C SER A 40 7.41 4.21 -13.00
N GLU A 41 8.29 4.49 -13.95
CA GLU A 41 8.68 3.49 -14.96
C GLU A 41 9.39 2.28 -14.34
N ASP A 42 10.10 2.47 -13.22
CA ASP A 42 10.83 1.40 -12.51
C ASP A 42 9.92 0.55 -11.59
N ALA A 43 8.70 1.01 -11.28
CA ALA A 43 7.79 0.34 -10.35
C ALA A 43 7.07 -0.89 -10.93
N VAL A 44 7.41 -1.29 -12.15
CA VAL A 44 6.63 -2.31 -12.89
C VAL A 44 6.86 -3.73 -12.35
N SER A 45 8.01 -4.03 -11.72
CA SER A 45 8.33 -5.38 -11.24
C SER A 45 7.56 -5.78 -9.96
N ASP A 46 7.28 -4.81 -9.08
CA ASP A 46 6.72 -5.07 -7.75
C ASP A 46 5.21 -4.75 -7.68
N PHE A 47 4.62 -4.51 -8.84
CA PHE A 47 3.29 -3.92 -8.94
C PHE A 47 2.15 -4.94 -8.99
N CYS A 48 2.41 -6.25 -9.19
CA CYS A 48 1.34 -7.23 -9.48
C CYS A 48 0.31 -7.34 -8.36
N ALA A 49 0.70 -7.69 -7.14
CA ALA A 49 -0.23 -7.85 -6.03
C ALA A 49 -0.90 -6.51 -5.64
N PHE A 50 -0.15 -5.41 -5.67
CA PHE A 50 -0.69 -4.07 -5.46
C PHE A 50 -1.73 -3.70 -6.53
N GLN A 51 -1.47 -4.05 -7.79
CA GLN A 51 -2.36 -3.81 -8.92
C GLN A 51 -3.69 -4.54 -8.75
N GLU A 52 -3.68 -5.80 -8.34
CA GLU A 52 -4.89 -6.55 -8.06
C GLU A 52 -5.72 -5.90 -6.97
N GLY A 53 -5.09 -5.53 -5.86
CA GLY A 53 -5.75 -4.79 -4.79
C GLY A 53 -6.38 -3.48 -5.28
N ILE A 54 -5.72 -2.74 -6.18
CA ILE A 54 -6.28 -1.55 -6.80
C ILE A 54 -7.52 -1.88 -7.64
N TYR A 55 -7.49 -2.93 -8.45
CA TYR A 55 -8.62 -3.30 -9.29
C TYR A 55 -9.83 -3.74 -8.48
N ASP A 56 -9.63 -4.59 -7.48
CA ASP A 56 -10.70 -5.05 -6.60
C ASP A 56 -11.29 -3.91 -5.77
N GLY A 57 -10.42 -3.06 -5.21
CA GLY A 57 -10.88 -1.84 -4.52
C GLY A 57 -11.66 -0.89 -5.44
N ALA A 58 -11.30 -0.81 -6.71
CA ALA A 58 -12.01 0.02 -7.69
C ALA A 58 -13.36 -0.58 -8.07
N GLU A 59 -13.47 -1.91 -8.18
CA GLU A 59 -14.73 -2.61 -8.42
C GLU A 59 -15.69 -2.41 -7.25
N ASP A 60 -15.25 -2.67 -6.03
CA ASP A 60 -16.06 -2.53 -4.81
C ASP A 60 -16.49 -1.09 -4.55
N CYS A 61 -15.64 -0.13 -4.85
CA CYS A 61 -15.94 1.29 -4.70
C CYS A 61 -16.72 1.87 -5.89
N ALA A 62 -16.97 1.10 -6.95
CA ALA A 62 -17.60 1.54 -8.20
C ALA A 62 -16.91 2.75 -8.83
N VAL A 63 -15.58 2.80 -8.78
CA VAL A 63 -14.74 3.82 -9.43
C VAL A 63 -14.08 3.26 -10.70
N SER A 64 -13.63 4.13 -11.59
CA SER A 64 -12.84 3.76 -12.75
C SER A 64 -11.39 4.17 -12.55
N LEU A 65 -10.46 3.35 -13.02
CA LEU A 65 -9.03 3.62 -12.94
C LEU A 65 -8.49 4.12 -14.29
N ARG A 66 -7.46 4.94 -14.20
CA ARG A 66 -6.64 5.37 -15.32
C ARG A 66 -5.17 5.24 -14.94
N ILE A 67 -4.51 4.26 -15.52
CA ILE A 67 -3.09 4.01 -15.28
C ILE A 67 -2.24 4.94 -16.16
N ILE A 68 -1.22 5.56 -15.56
CA ILE A 68 -0.32 6.52 -16.21
C ILE A 68 1.09 6.24 -15.74
N HIS A 69 2.01 6.04 -16.65
CA HIS A 69 3.43 5.93 -16.35
C HIS A 69 4.10 7.29 -16.48
N THR A 70 5.01 7.60 -15.57
CA THR A 70 5.81 8.82 -15.60
C THR A 70 7.29 8.52 -15.40
N PRO A 71 8.17 9.16 -16.21
CA PRO A 71 9.61 9.00 -16.03
C PRO A 71 10.15 9.83 -14.84
N GLU A 72 9.44 10.87 -14.44
CA GLU A 72 9.84 11.76 -13.35
C GLU A 72 8.66 12.56 -12.80
N LEU A 73 8.84 13.15 -11.62
CA LEU A 73 7.92 14.09 -10.99
C LEU A 73 8.65 15.41 -10.64
N SER A 74 9.38 15.97 -11.60
CA SER A 74 9.93 17.34 -11.47
C SER A 74 8.80 18.37 -11.26
N GLU A 75 9.13 19.56 -10.77
CA GLU A 75 8.12 20.60 -10.49
C GLU A 75 7.19 20.86 -11.69
N ASN A 76 7.76 20.99 -12.90
CA ASN A 76 6.96 21.19 -14.10
C ASN A 76 6.09 19.98 -14.45
N ALA A 77 6.68 18.78 -14.44
CA ALA A 77 5.98 17.53 -14.73
C ALA A 77 4.83 17.30 -13.76
N TRP A 78 5.05 17.58 -12.47
CA TRP A 78 4.03 17.49 -11.42
C TRP A 78 2.83 18.41 -11.68
N ALA A 79 3.08 19.70 -11.92
CA ALA A 79 2.02 20.68 -12.18
C ALA A 79 1.20 20.35 -13.44
N GLU A 80 1.89 19.96 -14.52
CA GLU A 80 1.26 19.54 -15.76
C GLU A 80 0.43 18.28 -15.60
N LEU A 81 0.96 17.28 -14.91
CA LEU A 81 0.30 16.02 -14.64
C LEU A 81 -1.00 16.21 -13.87
N LEU A 82 -0.98 16.90 -12.73
CA LEU A 82 -2.18 17.17 -11.94
C LEU A 82 -3.21 18.00 -12.71
N SER A 83 -2.75 19.03 -13.45
CA SER A 83 -3.62 19.85 -14.28
C SER A 83 -4.27 19.03 -15.39
N ALA A 84 -3.52 18.14 -16.04
CA ALA A 84 -4.03 17.24 -17.08
C ALA A 84 -5.10 16.29 -16.52
N GLN A 85 -4.84 15.65 -15.37
CA GLN A 85 -5.80 14.74 -14.75
C GLN A 85 -7.10 15.46 -14.37
N LYS A 86 -6.99 16.65 -13.81
CA LYS A 86 -8.16 17.48 -13.51
C LYS A 86 -8.97 17.84 -14.76
N LYS A 87 -8.31 18.29 -15.85
CA LYS A 87 -8.96 18.59 -17.12
C LYS A 87 -9.65 17.38 -17.76
N GLN A 88 -9.07 16.21 -17.59
CA GLN A 88 -9.62 14.94 -18.07
C GLN A 88 -10.73 14.40 -17.17
N GLY A 89 -10.97 15.09 -16.07
CA GLY A 89 -12.06 14.82 -15.15
C GLY A 89 -11.79 13.72 -14.14
N CYS A 90 -10.53 13.44 -13.81
CA CYS A 90 -10.22 12.61 -12.65
C CYS A 90 -10.68 13.30 -11.36
N ASP A 91 -11.14 12.49 -10.42
CA ASP A 91 -11.66 12.93 -9.12
C ASP A 91 -10.66 12.71 -7.99
N GLY A 92 -9.61 11.91 -8.23
CA GLY A 92 -8.52 11.64 -7.30
C GLY A 92 -7.27 11.12 -8.01
N VAL A 93 -6.14 11.12 -7.29
CA VAL A 93 -4.84 10.65 -7.81
C VAL A 93 -4.19 9.74 -6.77
N LEU A 94 -3.77 8.56 -7.22
CA LEU A 94 -2.94 7.61 -6.48
C LEU A 94 -1.54 7.64 -7.09
N LEU A 95 -0.53 7.82 -6.25
CA LEU A 95 0.88 7.86 -6.66
C LEU A 95 1.59 6.61 -6.15
N PHE A 96 2.26 5.93 -7.05
CA PHE A 96 3.18 4.85 -6.77
C PHE A 96 4.55 5.21 -7.38
N CYS A 97 5.24 6.14 -6.71
CA CYS A 97 6.48 6.70 -7.17
C CYS A 97 7.46 6.84 -5.99
N PRO A 98 8.64 6.19 -6.05
CA PRO A 98 9.67 6.29 -5.03
C PRO A 98 10.19 7.74 -4.87
N GLU A 99 10.88 8.00 -3.75
CA GLU A 99 11.37 9.33 -3.37
C GLU A 99 12.22 9.99 -4.45
N GLN A 100 13.08 9.22 -5.14
CA GLN A 100 13.97 9.74 -6.18
C GLN A 100 13.26 10.39 -7.37
N TYR A 101 11.95 10.12 -7.55
CA TYR A 101 11.15 10.75 -8.60
C TYR A 101 10.74 12.19 -8.28
N TYR A 102 10.79 12.57 -7.00
CA TYR A 102 10.40 13.91 -6.54
C TYR A 102 11.63 14.83 -6.51
N THR A 103 11.97 15.42 -7.65
CA THR A 103 13.18 16.24 -7.82
C THR A 103 12.96 17.74 -7.51
N GLY A 104 11.74 18.12 -7.15
CA GLY A 104 11.37 19.50 -6.78
C GLY A 104 11.37 19.76 -5.28
N SER A 105 10.98 20.99 -4.90
CA SER A 105 10.85 21.37 -3.50
C SER A 105 9.51 20.93 -2.90
N GLU A 106 9.51 20.47 -1.64
CA GLU A 106 8.28 20.13 -0.93
C GLU A 106 7.24 21.26 -0.94
N LYS A 107 7.71 22.49 -0.79
CA LYS A 107 6.86 23.68 -0.84
C LYS A 107 6.10 23.78 -2.15
N PHE A 108 6.78 23.55 -3.28
CA PHE A 108 6.15 23.61 -4.59
C PHE A 108 5.08 22.51 -4.76
N TYR A 109 5.37 21.29 -4.32
CA TYR A 109 4.42 20.19 -4.37
C TYR A 109 3.17 20.50 -3.53
N ALA A 110 3.35 21.01 -2.30
CA ALA A 110 2.25 21.40 -1.41
C ALA A 110 1.36 22.48 -2.03
N GLU A 111 1.95 23.58 -2.53
CA GLU A 111 1.21 24.67 -3.18
C GLU A 111 0.45 24.22 -4.41
N THR A 112 1.04 23.33 -5.21
CA THR A 112 0.39 22.75 -6.39
C THR A 112 -0.80 21.86 -6.03
N LEU A 113 -0.70 21.06 -4.97
CA LEU A 113 -1.80 20.26 -4.45
C LEU A 113 -2.97 21.12 -3.98
N GLU A 114 -2.69 22.17 -3.21
CA GLU A 114 -3.71 23.10 -2.74
C GLU A 114 -4.46 23.79 -3.91
N GLN A 115 -3.74 24.18 -4.95
CA GLN A 115 -4.33 24.80 -6.14
C GLN A 115 -5.15 23.79 -6.96
N CYS A 116 -4.68 22.57 -7.08
CA CYS A 116 -5.35 21.53 -7.85
C CYS A 116 -6.66 21.07 -7.20
N LYS A 117 -6.71 21.00 -5.86
CA LYS A 117 -7.88 20.54 -5.06
C LYS A 117 -8.33 19.13 -5.37
N LEU A 118 -7.48 18.30 -5.98
CA LEU A 118 -7.70 16.88 -6.10
C LEU A 118 -7.16 16.18 -4.84
N PRO A 119 -7.88 15.21 -4.27
CA PRO A 119 -7.29 14.34 -3.27
C PRO A 119 -6.19 13.51 -3.92
N VAL A 120 -5.00 13.57 -3.35
CA VAL A 120 -3.82 12.80 -3.78
C VAL A 120 -3.38 11.93 -2.62
N PHE A 121 -3.07 10.68 -2.90
CA PHE A 121 -2.51 9.74 -1.95
C PHE A 121 -1.22 9.15 -2.53
N SER A 122 -0.15 9.12 -1.74
CA SER A 122 1.11 8.50 -2.13
C SER A 122 1.32 7.21 -1.34
N VAL A 123 1.70 6.14 -2.03
CA VAL A 123 1.86 4.80 -1.46
C VAL A 123 3.30 4.53 -1.03
N THR A 124 4.28 5.01 -1.80
CA THR A 124 5.69 4.64 -1.59
C THR A 124 6.53 5.70 -0.91
N TYR A 125 6.12 6.95 -1.00
CA TYR A 125 6.79 8.09 -0.38
C TYR A 125 5.76 9.07 0.15
N ALA A 126 5.93 9.46 1.39
CA ALA A 126 4.99 10.26 2.12
C ALA A 126 5.60 11.52 2.69
N PRO A 127 5.94 12.49 1.86
CA PRO A 127 6.28 13.80 2.38
C PRO A 127 5.09 14.39 3.16
N ALA A 128 5.39 15.20 4.18
CA ALA A 128 4.42 15.73 5.12
C ALA A 128 3.26 16.53 4.50
N PHE A 129 3.37 16.92 3.23
CA PHE A 129 2.31 17.63 2.52
C PHE A 129 1.25 16.72 1.89
N PHE A 130 1.44 15.39 1.83
CA PHE A 130 0.40 14.47 1.39
C PHE A 130 -0.58 14.16 2.53
N HIS A 131 -1.86 14.28 2.26
CA HIS A 131 -2.92 13.95 3.21
C HIS A 131 -3.23 12.45 3.25
N GLY A 132 -2.28 11.66 3.48
CA GLY A 132 -2.38 10.23 3.54
C GLY A 132 -1.12 9.67 2.97
N ALA A 133 -0.34 9.21 3.86
CA ALA A 133 0.93 8.65 3.55
C ALA A 133 0.99 7.28 4.16
N TYR A 134 1.69 6.41 3.48
CA TYR A 134 2.14 5.16 4.03
C TYR A 134 3.01 5.44 5.26
N SER A 135 2.65 4.88 6.39
CA SER A 135 3.62 4.58 7.41
C SER A 135 4.28 3.27 7.00
N ASP A 136 5.58 3.24 7.04
CA ASP A 136 6.41 2.11 6.64
C ASP A 136 6.28 0.84 7.52
N GLY A 137 5.13 0.64 8.16
CA GLY A 137 4.82 -0.53 8.97
C GLY A 137 5.66 -0.70 10.24
N MET A 138 6.49 0.28 10.60
CA MET A 138 7.44 0.17 11.70
C MET A 138 6.79 -0.13 13.06
N GLU A 139 5.60 0.42 13.31
CA GLU A 139 4.84 0.09 14.53
C GLU A 139 4.42 -1.39 14.56
N GLN A 140 3.98 -1.91 13.42
CA GLN A 140 3.55 -3.31 13.29
C GLN A 140 4.75 -4.27 13.38
N ILE A 141 5.91 -3.92 12.82
CA ILE A 141 7.14 -4.68 13.00
C ILE A 141 7.46 -4.81 14.50
N SER A 142 7.32 -3.73 15.25
CA SER A 142 7.57 -3.75 16.69
C SER A 142 6.59 -4.65 17.44
N GLU A 143 5.32 -4.71 17.03
CA GLU A 143 4.32 -5.60 17.62
C GLU A 143 4.63 -7.07 17.33
N ILE A 144 4.90 -7.42 16.06
CA ILE A 144 5.26 -8.77 15.64
C ILE A 144 6.52 -9.25 16.37
N LEU A 145 7.57 -8.43 16.37
CA LEU A 145 8.82 -8.80 17.03
C LEU A 145 8.66 -8.90 18.55
N SER A 146 7.82 -8.07 19.17
CA SER A 146 7.57 -8.17 20.62
C SER A 146 6.95 -9.51 20.99
N SER A 147 6.04 -10.06 20.18
CA SER A 147 5.48 -11.39 20.40
C SER A 147 6.55 -12.48 20.25
N GLN A 148 7.37 -12.41 19.20
CA GLN A 148 8.45 -13.36 18.95
C GLN A 148 9.54 -13.31 20.02
N ILE A 149 9.90 -12.11 20.51
CA ILE A 149 10.85 -11.94 21.62
C ILE A 149 10.33 -12.61 22.90
N GLN A 150 9.03 -12.47 23.19
CA GLN A 150 8.41 -13.10 24.37
C GLN A 150 8.38 -14.63 24.26
N GLU A 151 8.15 -15.18 23.07
CA GLU A 151 8.16 -16.62 22.82
C GLU A 151 9.58 -17.21 22.91
N THR A 152 10.57 -16.45 22.46
CA THR A 152 11.99 -16.85 22.44
C THR A 152 12.70 -16.55 23.78
N ALA A 153 12.00 -16.33 24.85
CA ALA A 153 12.26 -15.79 26.19
C ALA A 153 13.69 -15.86 26.81
N GLN A 154 14.71 -16.38 26.16
CA GLN A 154 16.11 -16.44 26.62
C GLN A 154 17.15 -16.29 25.49
N GLY A 155 16.74 -15.94 24.27
CA GLY A 155 17.64 -15.82 23.12
C GLY A 155 18.33 -14.47 23.02
N ALA A 156 19.59 -14.47 22.59
CA ALA A 156 20.21 -13.27 22.06
C ALA A 156 19.84 -13.11 20.59
N PHE A 157 19.68 -11.86 20.16
CA PHE A 157 19.37 -11.52 18.77
C PHE A 157 20.61 -10.97 18.08
N GLU A 158 20.66 -11.13 16.79
CA GLU A 158 21.64 -10.51 15.92
C GLU A 158 20.94 -9.81 14.78
N ILE A 159 21.31 -8.57 14.48
CA ILE A 159 20.66 -7.77 13.43
C ILE A 159 21.60 -7.66 12.24
N ALA A 160 21.13 -8.13 11.09
CA ALA A 160 21.75 -7.91 9.79
C ALA A 160 20.94 -6.94 8.95
N ALA A 161 21.57 -5.94 8.35
CA ALA A 161 20.92 -4.99 7.47
C ALA A 161 21.88 -4.56 6.37
N ASP A 162 21.39 -4.39 5.15
CA ASP A 162 22.12 -3.74 4.10
C ASP A 162 22.18 -2.23 4.39
N THR A 163 23.35 -1.75 4.78
CA THR A 163 23.57 -0.34 5.11
C THR A 163 23.57 0.59 3.90
N THR A 164 23.55 0.05 2.68
CA THR A 164 23.46 0.83 1.44
C THR A 164 22.00 1.18 1.10
N GLN A 165 21.05 0.45 1.68
CA GLN A 165 19.62 0.66 1.45
C GLN A 165 18.97 1.42 2.62
N ALA A 166 18.41 2.58 2.33
CA ALA A 166 17.77 3.43 3.35
C ALA A 166 16.58 2.72 4.06
N LYS A 167 15.84 1.88 3.34
CA LYS A 167 14.72 1.09 3.90
C LYS A 167 15.25 0.10 4.93
N SER A 168 16.25 -0.69 4.58
CA SER A 168 16.88 -1.68 5.48
C SER A 168 17.44 -1.05 6.76
N VAL A 169 18.07 0.13 6.63
CA VAL A 169 18.57 0.89 7.78
C VAL A 169 17.45 1.31 8.71
N ARG A 170 16.34 1.87 8.19
CA ARG A 170 15.18 2.27 9.00
C ARG A 170 14.52 1.08 9.70
N ILE A 171 14.38 -0.05 9.00
CA ILE A 171 13.87 -1.28 9.58
C ILE A 171 14.76 -1.72 10.75
N ALA A 172 16.08 -1.75 10.54
CA ALA A 172 17.03 -2.14 11.58
C ALA A 172 16.97 -1.23 12.81
N GLU A 173 16.83 0.08 12.62
CA GLU A 173 16.68 1.06 13.72
C GLU A 173 15.38 0.80 14.52
N SER A 174 14.28 0.50 13.83
CA SER A 174 13.01 0.17 14.47
C SER A 174 13.09 -1.15 15.25
N VAL A 175 13.73 -2.16 14.67
CA VAL A 175 14.02 -3.45 15.31
C VAL A 175 14.85 -3.26 16.56
N GLU A 176 15.93 -2.49 16.51
CA GLU A 176 16.73 -2.16 17.68
C GLU A 176 15.93 -1.46 18.79
N GLN A 177 15.09 -0.52 18.41
CA GLN A 177 14.25 0.17 19.38
C GLN A 177 13.29 -0.79 20.05
N CYS A 178 12.70 -1.72 19.30
CA CYS A 178 11.83 -2.76 19.84
C CYS A 178 12.58 -3.68 20.80
N LEU A 179 13.78 -4.16 20.43
CA LEU A 179 14.62 -5.01 21.29
C LEU A 179 14.99 -4.29 22.59
N LYS A 180 15.36 -3.01 22.52
CA LYS A 180 15.65 -2.17 23.70
C LYS A 180 14.44 -2.01 24.61
N GLN A 181 13.25 -1.81 24.05
CA GLN A 181 12.02 -1.67 24.84
C GLN A 181 11.62 -2.96 25.57
N ASN A 182 12.01 -4.12 25.03
CA ASN A 182 11.75 -5.42 25.62
C ASN A 182 12.93 -5.97 26.44
N ASP A 183 13.95 -5.15 26.77
CA ASP A 183 15.15 -5.56 27.49
C ASP A 183 15.87 -6.79 26.90
N ALA A 184 15.75 -6.99 25.58
CA ALA A 184 16.35 -8.11 24.86
C ALA A 184 17.85 -7.90 24.64
N VAL A 185 18.62 -8.97 24.73
CA VAL A 185 20.06 -8.95 24.42
C VAL A 185 20.23 -9.03 22.91
N TYR A 186 20.91 -8.06 22.32
CA TYR A 186 21.17 -8.06 20.88
C TYR A 186 22.56 -7.56 20.53
N ASP A 187 23.03 -7.93 19.36
CA ASP A 187 24.29 -7.51 18.76
C ASP A 187 24.06 -7.03 17.33
N ARG A 188 24.77 -6.00 16.92
CA ARG A 188 24.73 -5.45 15.57
C ARG A 188 26.01 -5.78 14.76
N ASP A 189 26.93 -6.49 15.40
CA ASP A 189 28.20 -6.83 14.78
C ASP A 189 28.08 -8.17 14.03
N THR A 190 28.42 -8.17 12.75
CA THR A 190 28.27 -9.29 11.81
C THR A 190 29.24 -10.45 12.03
N SER A 191 29.82 -10.58 13.20
CA SER A 191 30.64 -11.72 13.56
C SER A 191 29.78 -12.91 14.04
N PHE A 192 29.15 -13.59 13.09
CA PHE A 192 28.32 -14.78 13.31
C PHE A 192 29.11 -15.96 13.93
N GLU A 193 29.58 -15.82 15.14
CA GLU A 193 30.45 -16.83 15.73
C GLU A 193 29.70 -17.93 16.52
N ASN A 194 28.43 -17.77 16.87
CA ASN A 194 27.73 -18.72 17.71
C ASN A 194 26.30 -19.02 17.24
N GLY A 195 26.02 -20.26 16.86
CA GLY A 195 24.73 -20.78 16.45
C GLY A 195 23.61 -20.83 17.51
N SER A 196 23.63 -19.94 18.48
CA SER A 196 22.61 -19.86 19.54
C SER A 196 21.75 -18.59 19.47
N LYS A 197 21.98 -17.71 18.48
CA LYS A 197 21.25 -16.45 18.35
C LYS A 197 20.18 -16.52 17.27
N THR A 198 19.10 -15.80 17.45
CA THR A 198 18.12 -15.53 16.40
C THR A 198 18.62 -14.40 15.53
N LEU A 199 18.72 -14.64 14.22
CA LEU A 199 19.13 -13.65 13.24
C LEU A 199 17.91 -12.89 12.71
N LEU A 200 17.92 -11.57 12.84
CA LEU A 200 16.94 -10.65 12.29
C LEU A 200 17.54 -9.98 11.05
N VAL A 201 17.06 -10.36 9.88
CA VAL A 201 17.51 -9.83 8.59
C VAL A 201 16.57 -8.70 8.16
N CYS A 202 17.05 -7.47 8.14
CA CYS A 202 16.26 -6.30 7.80
C CYS A 202 16.42 -5.97 6.31
N GLY A 203 15.37 -6.22 5.53
CA GLY A 203 15.40 -6.07 4.07
C GLY A 203 16.11 -7.23 3.38
N GLU A 204 16.90 -6.92 2.35
CA GLU A 204 17.68 -7.89 1.59
C GLU A 204 19.05 -8.16 2.25
N THR A 205 19.58 -9.36 2.02
CA THR A 205 20.96 -9.69 2.35
C THR A 205 21.52 -10.73 1.37
N ASP A 206 22.74 -10.49 0.93
CA ASP A 206 23.50 -11.44 0.09
C ASP A 206 24.20 -12.54 0.92
N ASP A 207 24.27 -12.40 2.25
CA ASP A 207 24.98 -13.32 3.12
C ASP A 207 24.11 -14.51 3.60
N THR A 208 23.75 -15.37 2.65
CA THR A 208 23.02 -16.61 2.95
C THR A 208 23.82 -17.60 3.83
N LYS A 209 25.13 -17.40 4.01
CA LYS A 209 25.95 -18.23 4.92
C LYS A 209 25.67 -17.92 6.38
N ALA A 210 25.19 -16.74 6.68
CA ALA A 210 24.76 -16.35 8.02
C ALA A 210 23.57 -17.22 8.46
N PHE A 211 22.65 -17.51 7.56
CA PHE A 211 21.44 -18.29 7.86
C PHE A 211 21.78 -19.69 8.43
N SER A 212 22.79 -20.36 7.91
CA SER A 212 23.16 -21.71 8.36
C SER A 212 23.80 -21.76 9.75
N ARG A 213 24.08 -20.61 10.37
CA ARG A 213 24.75 -20.48 11.68
C ARG A 213 23.83 -19.97 12.78
N ALA A 214 22.67 -19.43 12.43
CA ALA A 214 21.69 -18.94 13.37
C ALA A 214 20.87 -20.09 13.96
N ALA A 215 20.32 -19.90 15.15
CA ALA A 215 19.36 -20.81 15.77
C ALA A 215 17.99 -20.69 15.11
N ALA A 216 17.62 -19.48 14.71
CA ALA A 216 16.45 -19.15 13.91
C ALA A 216 16.74 -17.92 13.06
N VAL A 217 16.07 -17.80 11.93
CA VAL A 217 16.20 -16.67 10.99
C VAL A 217 14.83 -16.07 10.72
N ILE A 218 14.71 -14.76 10.98
CA ILE A 218 13.52 -13.98 10.65
C ILE A 218 13.93 -12.91 9.65
N GLN A 219 13.36 -12.95 8.46
CA GLN A 219 13.55 -11.90 7.46
C GLN A 219 12.41 -10.87 7.55
N ILE A 220 12.76 -9.59 7.54
CA ILE A 220 11.82 -8.50 7.79
C ILE A 220 11.76 -7.56 6.59
N CYS A 221 10.60 -7.48 5.96
CA CYS A 221 10.27 -6.61 4.83
C CYS A 221 11.30 -6.64 3.69
N PRO A 222 11.66 -7.83 3.16
CA PRO A 222 12.46 -7.91 1.97
C PRO A 222 11.73 -7.25 0.79
N GLU A 223 12.47 -6.69 -0.17
CA GLU A 223 11.87 -6.11 -1.38
C GLU A 223 11.25 -7.20 -2.27
N GLN A 224 11.92 -8.35 -2.34
CA GLN A 224 11.46 -9.52 -3.08
C GLN A 224 11.54 -10.77 -2.19
N PRO A 225 10.45 -11.13 -1.48
CA PRO A 225 10.45 -12.29 -0.60
C PRO A 225 10.75 -13.58 -1.37
N ASP A 226 11.82 -14.28 -0.98
CA ASP A 226 12.12 -15.61 -1.52
C ASP A 226 11.54 -16.70 -0.61
N TYR A 227 10.32 -17.12 -0.90
CA TYR A 227 9.62 -18.14 -0.12
C TYR A 227 10.25 -19.55 -0.23
N THR A 228 11.18 -19.76 -1.16
CA THR A 228 11.95 -21.04 -1.22
C THR A 228 12.85 -21.18 0.00
N LEU A 229 13.25 -20.08 0.64
CA LEU A 229 14.01 -20.09 1.88
C LEU A 229 13.23 -20.68 3.06
N LEU A 230 11.90 -20.43 3.12
CA LEU A 230 11.02 -21.08 4.11
C LEU A 230 10.90 -22.58 3.87
N THR A 231 10.69 -22.98 2.63
CA THR A 231 10.51 -24.40 2.29
C THR A 231 11.79 -25.21 2.49
N SER A 232 12.96 -24.60 2.26
CA SER A 232 14.26 -25.21 2.51
C SER A 232 14.64 -25.21 4.00
N GLY A 233 13.97 -24.43 4.84
CA GLY A 233 14.32 -24.24 6.25
C GLY A 233 15.56 -23.37 6.46
N ALA A 234 15.94 -22.54 5.48
CA ALA A 234 17.00 -21.53 5.62
C ALA A 234 16.52 -20.30 6.38
N VAL A 235 15.23 -20.01 6.29
CA VAL A 235 14.51 -18.93 7.02
C VAL A 235 13.30 -19.57 7.70
N ASP A 236 13.04 -19.21 8.94
CA ASP A 236 11.91 -19.71 9.72
C ASP A 236 10.66 -18.88 9.53
N MET A 237 10.82 -17.56 9.35
CA MET A 237 9.72 -16.61 9.16
C MET A 237 10.14 -15.49 8.22
N ILE A 238 9.23 -15.09 7.36
CA ILE A 238 9.30 -13.84 6.58
C ILE A 238 8.17 -12.93 7.03
N VAL A 239 8.49 -11.74 7.52
CA VAL A 239 7.54 -10.66 7.75
C VAL A 239 7.51 -9.81 6.49
N THR A 240 6.39 -9.77 5.78
CA THR A 240 6.28 -9.06 4.50
C THR A 240 5.14 -8.04 4.49
N GLU A 241 5.24 -7.07 3.61
CA GLU A 241 4.18 -6.10 3.37
C GLU A 241 2.98 -6.77 2.68
N ASN A 242 1.80 -6.25 2.95
CA ASN A 242 0.57 -6.71 2.31
C ASN A 242 0.22 -5.80 1.13
N ASP A 243 0.92 -5.97 0.01
CA ASP A 243 0.80 -5.09 -1.15
C ASP A 243 -0.61 -5.07 -1.75
N TYR A 244 -1.26 -6.24 -1.83
CA TYR A 244 -2.66 -6.33 -2.25
C TYR A 244 -3.56 -5.49 -1.33
N GLY A 245 -3.50 -5.73 -0.02
CA GLY A 245 -4.27 -4.98 0.97
C GLY A 245 -4.00 -3.49 0.90
N PHE A 246 -2.77 -3.13 0.57
CA PHE A 246 -2.33 -1.75 0.38
C PHE A 246 -3.03 -1.08 -0.81
N GLY A 247 -2.99 -1.72 -1.97
CA GLY A 247 -3.67 -1.25 -3.17
C GLY A 247 -5.17 -1.08 -2.95
N TYR A 248 -5.80 -2.08 -2.34
CA TYR A 248 -7.22 -2.05 -2.00
C TYR A 248 -7.58 -0.89 -1.06
N GLN A 249 -6.86 -0.77 0.07
CA GLN A 249 -7.12 0.28 1.06
C GLN A 249 -6.84 1.68 0.53
N ALA A 250 -5.86 1.86 -0.35
CA ALA A 250 -5.56 3.14 -0.99
C ALA A 250 -6.75 3.63 -1.84
N ILE A 251 -7.37 2.74 -2.61
CA ILE A 251 -8.57 3.08 -3.41
C ILE A 251 -9.77 3.37 -2.51
N VAL A 252 -10.00 2.55 -1.48
CA VAL A 252 -11.08 2.78 -0.50
C VAL A 252 -10.90 4.14 0.19
N TYR A 253 -9.69 4.44 0.64
CA TYR A 253 -9.36 5.72 1.25
C TYR A 253 -9.61 6.91 0.33
N LEU A 254 -9.05 6.87 -0.90
CA LEU A 254 -9.25 7.93 -1.89
C LEU A 254 -10.74 8.13 -2.21
N THR A 255 -11.49 7.04 -2.34
CA THR A 255 -12.94 7.11 -2.59
C THR A 255 -13.66 7.83 -1.46
N LYS A 256 -13.32 7.54 -0.20
CA LYS A 256 -13.88 8.26 0.96
C LYS A 256 -13.48 9.74 0.96
N ARG A 257 -12.24 10.06 0.62
CA ARG A 257 -11.75 11.44 0.50
C ARG A 257 -12.48 12.21 -0.62
N MET A 258 -12.70 11.60 -1.78
CA MET A 258 -13.51 12.18 -2.86
C MET A 258 -14.96 12.44 -2.44
N GLN A 259 -15.49 11.69 -1.49
CA GLN A 259 -16.79 11.92 -0.87
C GLN A 259 -16.74 13.00 0.24
N ARG A 260 -15.62 13.68 0.42
CA ARG A 260 -15.36 14.68 1.49
C ARG A 260 -15.47 14.10 2.91
N LYS A 261 -15.30 12.80 3.07
CA LYS A 261 -15.20 12.16 4.38
C LYS A 261 -13.76 12.31 4.87
N ASN A 262 -13.59 12.87 6.05
CA ASN A 262 -12.29 12.94 6.70
C ASN A 262 -12.07 11.65 7.51
N VAL A 263 -11.44 10.67 6.88
CA VAL A 263 -11.07 9.39 7.51
C VAL A 263 -9.56 9.29 7.54
N PRO A 264 -8.97 8.75 8.61
CA PRO A 264 -7.56 8.40 8.60
C PRO A 264 -7.32 7.26 7.59
N PHE A 265 -6.12 7.18 7.06
CA PHE A 265 -5.68 5.98 6.36
C PHE A 265 -5.32 4.93 7.41
N SER A 266 -5.77 3.71 7.20
CA SER A 266 -5.37 2.56 7.99
C SER A 266 -4.59 1.63 7.05
N PRO A 267 -3.27 1.52 7.22
CA PRO A 267 -2.48 0.58 6.42
C PRO A 267 -2.93 -0.84 6.71
N PRO A 268 -2.81 -1.76 5.76
CA PRO A 268 -3.05 -3.17 6.02
C PRO A 268 -2.00 -3.72 6.99
N GLU A 269 -2.33 -4.80 7.66
CA GLU A 269 -1.40 -5.47 8.56
C GLU A 269 -0.28 -6.15 7.76
N LEU A 270 0.92 -6.13 8.31
CA LEU A 270 2.04 -6.93 7.82
C LEU A 270 1.68 -8.42 7.94
N ARG A 271 2.33 -9.25 7.15
CA ARG A 271 2.10 -10.69 7.15
C ARG A 271 3.29 -11.43 7.71
N GLU A 272 2.99 -12.36 8.57
CA GLU A 272 3.93 -13.34 9.05
C GLU A 272 3.77 -14.60 8.22
N VAL A 273 4.76 -14.91 7.40
CA VAL A 273 4.78 -16.09 6.53
C VAL A 273 5.79 -17.09 7.11
N THR A 274 5.31 -18.28 7.43
CA THR A 274 6.11 -19.41 7.89
C THR A 274 5.91 -20.59 6.95
N LYS A 275 6.72 -21.63 7.12
CA LYS A 275 6.56 -22.87 6.34
C LYS A 275 5.18 -23.51 6.53
N GLU A 276 4.59 -23.36 7.72
CA GLU A 276 3.31 -23.96 8.08
C GLU A 276 2.14 -23.28 7.40
N ASN A 277 2.20 -21.94 7.23
CA ASN A 277 1.10 -21.15 6.68
C ASN A 277 1.31 -20.69 5.24
N LEU A 278 2.48 -20.95 4.65
CA LEU A 278 2.84 -20.52 3.30
C LEU A 278 1.81 -20.91 2.23
N PHE A 279 1.21 -22.10 2.39
CA PHE A 279 0.23 -22.65 1.45
C PHE A 279 -1.21 -22.57 1.95
N ASP A 280 -1.49 -21.76 2.96
CA ASP A 280 -2.86 -21.49 3.36
C ASP A 280 -3.57 -20.70 2.26
N ALA A 281 -4.81 -21.05 1.94
CA ALA A 281 -5.55 -20.48 0.81
C ALA A 281 -5.65 -18.94 0.82
N GLN A 282 -5.58 -18.31 2.02
CA GLN A 282 -5.52 -16.85 2.14
C GLN A 282 -4.15 -16.27 1.81
N GLN A 283 -3.08 -17.05 2.00
CA GLN A 283 -1.72 -16.64 1.65
C GLN A 283 -1.43 -16.90 0.18
N ASP A 284 -1.92 -18.04 -0.35
CA ASP A 284 -1.69 -18.48 -1.73
C ASP A 284 -2.19 -17.46 -2.75
N ALA A 285 -3.42 -16.98 -2.57
CA ALA A 285 -4.02 -15.94 -3.41
C ALA A 285 -3.31 -14.58 -3.36
N LEU A 286 -2.48 -14.35 -2.35
CA LEU A 286 -1.91 -13.05 -2.06
C LEU A 286 -0.39 -12.99 -2.27
N LEU A 287 0.25 -14.15 -2.45
CA LEU A 287 1.70 -14.27 -2.61
C LEU A 287 2.10 -14.79 -4.00
N PHE A 288 1.19 -15.45 -4.73
CA PHE A 288 1.52 -16.17 -5.96
C PHE A 288 0.60 -15.84 -7.15
N GLU A 289 -0.43 -15.01 -6.98
CA GLU A 289 -1.25 -14.46 -8.07
C GLU A 289 -0.78 -13.06 -8.46
#